data_87a52c56e3a62eef3e1fe36ea19759b5
#
_entry.id   87a52c56e3a62eef3e1fe36ea19759b5
#
_cell.length_a   1.000
_cell.length_b   1.000
_cell.length_c   1.000
_cell.angle_alpha   90.00
_cell.angle_beta   90.00
_cell.angle_gamma   90.00
#
_symmetry.space_group_name_H-M   'P 1'
#
loop_
_entity.id
_entity.type
_entity.pdbx_description
1 polymer ?
#
loop_
_entity_poly.entity_id
_entity_poly.type
_entity_poly.pdbx_seq_one_letter_code
_entity_poly.pdbx_strand_id
1 'polypeptide(L)'
;MSPAHLPLLPVIVVAMLTAASAPAADPVPAALAIRLNQIGFLPDTRKRAVLADPATGPLAWRVVDGRGRTVASGATTVVGDDAASGDHVHLIAFGQVRTPGTYRVMVGDRTSRPFAIGAQLYAPLASAAFNYFYQTRAGIPIEARYAGGAQWARPAGHPREVAPCFAGKDERGTQWSGCRYTLDVTGGWYDAGDHGKYVVNGGIALWTLQNLYERQATSGRFAFADGPARIPESGNGIDDLLDEARWEMRFLMAMQVPRGERTRVPVGPLRQGGTPAFRTIDASGMVHPKVADRRWTALPTRPAEDREDRLLYPPTTGATLNLAATAAQCARIWRRIDPAFAARCLTAAERAYAAALSNPQVYATSSFTGSGGYGDDDLSDERYWATAELWATTGDPRYGAALHRLPAYGAPVREPSWGDVAALGTITLAGAATVPSAEAARARAMLVTAADGFLAEEARSGYRIPYATLAYPWGSNATILNRAMILGLAHRFTGAARYRDGAVDAMDYVLGRNPLDQSYVSGFGARPLRNPHHRFWARQMDASLPGPPPGVLSGGPNSTAMADPVAARMKGHCAPQRCWQDAITAYALNEVAINWNAPLLWVASYLADDA
;
A
#
# COMPACT_ATOMS: atom_id res chain seq x y z
N MET A 1 -24.69 -41.96 -66.25
CA MET A 1 -25.41 -40.86 -65.57
C MET A 1 -25.11 -40.90 -64.12
N SER A 2 -24.11 -40.14 -63.70
CA SER A 2 -23.72 -39.97 -62.28
C SER A 2 -24.34 -38.70 -61.73
N PRO A 3 -24.83 -38.69 -60.47
CA PRO A 3 -25.37 -37.47 -59.87
C PRO A 3 -24.21 -36.61 -59.29
N ALA A 4 -24.33 -35.31 -59.53
CA ALA A 4 -23.44 -34.28 -59.09
C ALA A 4 -23.57 -34.02 -57.58
N HIS A 5 -22.46 -33.99 -56.86
CA HIS A 5 -22.38 -33.52 -55.47
C HIS A 5 -22.28 -31.99 -55.43
N LEU A 6 -23.25 -31.32 -54.79
CA LEU A 6 -23.15 -29.91 -54.38
C LEU A 6 -22.35 -29.84 -53.05
N PRO A 7 -21.45 -28.86 -52.88
CA PRO A 7 -20.79 -28.63 -51.60
C PRO A 7 -21.68 -27.84 -50.66
N LEU A 8 -21.84 -28.35 -49.42
CA LEU A 8 -22.43 -27.62 -48.30
C LEU A 8 -21.49 -26.53 -47.82
N LEU A 9 -21.91 -25.27 -47.89
CA LEU A 9 -21.27 -24.13 -47.27
C LEU A 9 -21.53 -24.13 -45.74
N PRO A 10 -20.53 -23.89 -44.88
CA PRO A 10 -20.78 -23.76 -43.45
C PRO A 10 -21.43 -22.41 -43.14
N VAL A 11 -22.59 -22.46 -42.46
CA VAL A 11 -23.24 -21.27 -41.88
C VAL A 11 -22.45 -20.86 -40.66
N ILE A 12 -21.72 -19.74 -40.75
CA ILE A 12 -21.08 -19.09 -39.61
C ILE A 12 -22.16 -18.32 -38.84
N VAL A 13 -22.56 -18.85 -37.69
CA VAL A 13 -23.41 -18.13 -36.74
C VAL A 13 -22.52 -17.13 -35.99
N VAL A 14 -22.58 -15.87 -36.40
CA VAL A 14 -21.99 -14.76 -35.63
C VAL A 14 -22.91 -14.49 -34.44
N ALA A 15 -22.51 -14.96 -33.25
CA ALA A 15 -23.16 -14.58 -32.01
C ALA A 15 -22.83 -13.09 -31.73
N MET A 16 -23.79 -12.21 -31.97
CA MET A 16 -23.72 -10.82 -31.49
C MET A 16 -23.82 -10.84 -29.96
N LEU A 17 -22.68 -10.69 -29.30
CA LEU A 17 -22.61 -10.33 -27.87
C LEU A 17 -23.17 -8.92 -27.71
N THR A 18 -24.41 -8.80 -27.28
CA THR A 18 -24.97 -7.54 -26.80
C THR A 18 -24.20 -7.15 -25.53
N ALA A 19 -23.36 -6.14 -25.64
CA ALA A 19 -22.74 -5.52 -24.48
C ALA A 19 -23.86 -4.95 -23.60
N ALA A 20 -24.11 -5.58 -22.47
CA ALA A 20 -24.95 -5.02 -21.42
C ALA A 20 -24.34 -3.67 -21.00
N SER A 21 -25.09 -2.58 -21.19
CA SER A 21 -24.69 -1.26 -20.70
C SER A 21 -24.57 -1.33 -19.18
N ALA A 22 -23.40 -1.01 -18.64
CA ALA A 22 -23.18 -0.89 -17.20
C ALA A 22 -24.22 0.09 -16.61
N PRO A 23 -24.78 -0.19 -15.42
CA PRO A 23 -25.71 0.73 -14.76
C PRO A 23 -25.03 2.09 -14.56
N ALA A 24 -25.76 3.18 -14.84
CA ALA A 24 -25.26 4.53 -14.67
C ALA A 24 -24.81 4.73 -13.20
N ALA A 25 -23.54 5.09 -13.01
CA ALA A 25 -23.04 5.45 -11.68
C ALA A 25 -23.80 6.68 -11.16
N ASP A 26 -24.06 6.72 -9.84
CA ASP A 26 -24.61 7.89 -9.18
C ASP A 26 -23.81 9.15 -9.58
N PRO A 27 -24.46 10.28 -9.87
CA PRO A 27 -23.76 11.46 -10.32
C PRO A 27 -22.72 11.92 -9.29
N VAL A 28 -21.45 11.90 -9.71
CA VAL A 28 -20.35 12.40 -8.87
C VAL A 28 -20.48 13.92 -8.81
N PRO A 29 -20.53 14.56 -7.62
CA PRO A 29 -20.56 16.00 -7.52
C PRO A 29 -19.42 16.64 -8.32
N ALA A 30 -19.67 17.74 -9.00
CA ALA A 30 -18.64 18.45 -9.77
C ALA A 30 -17.43 18.82 -8.90
N ALA A 31 -16.23 18.77 -9.47
CA ALA A 31 -15.03 19.24 -8.79
C ALA A 31 -15.11 20.75 -8.58
N LEU A 32 -14.73 21.24 -7.39
CA LEU A 32 -14.72 22.66 -7.07
C LEU A 32 -13.37 23.30 -7.42
N ALA A 33 -13.38 24.60 -7.71
CA ALA A 33 -12.14 25.34 -7.96
C ALA A 33 -11.28 25.48 -6.69
N ILE A 34 -11.92 25.64 -5.50
CA ILE A 34 -11.23 25.65 -4.20
C ILE A 34 -11.20 24.23 -3.64
N ARG A 35 -9.99 23.67 -3.54
CA ARG A 35 -9.70 22.29 -3.17
C ARG A 35 -8.99 22.24 -1.83
N LEU A 36 -9.43 21.35 -0.97
CA LEU A 36 -8.92 21.21 0.40
C LEU A 36 -9.15 19.79 0.92
N ASN A 37 -8.57 19.48 2.09
CA ASN A 37 -8.86 18.25 2.80
C ASN A 37 -10.35 18.17 3.15
N GLN A 38 -11.03 17.16 2.62
CA GLN A 38 -12.50 17.05 2.72
C GLN A 38 -12.98 16.52 4.07
N ILE A 39 -12.08 15.97 4.93
CA ILE A 39 -12.43 15.62 6.32
C ILE A 39 -12.14 16.75 7.30
N GLY A 40 -11.30 17.73 6.93
CA GLY A 40 -10.98 18.89 7.74
C GLY A 40 -9.51 18.99 8.18
N PHE A 41 -9.26 19.81 9.21
CA PHE A 41 -7.93 20.19 9.66
C PHE A 41 -7.78 20.10 11.17
N LEU A 42 -6.59 19.70 11.64
CA LEU A 42 -6.24 19.77 13.05
C LEU A 42 -6.06 21.24 13.51
N PRO A 43 -6.41 21.60 14.76
CA PRO A 43 -6.38 22.99 15.23
C PRO A 43 -5.01 23.67 15.13
N ASP A 44 -3.95 22.96 15.44
CA ASP A 44 -2.58 23.50 15.64
C ASP A 44 -1.62 23.17 14.49
N THR A 45 -2.11 22.62 13.37
CA THR A 45 -1.31 22.35 12.18
C THR A 45 -1.45 23.46 11.13
N ARG A 46 -0.57 23.42 10.15
CA ARG A 46 -0.68 24.21 8.93
C ARG A 46 -2.00 23.85 8.21
N LYS A 47 -2.71 24.88 7.70
CA LYS A 47 -3.94 24.70 6.94
C LYS A 47 -3.83 25.41 5.60
N ARG A 48 -4.02 24.64 4.53
CA ARG A 48 -3.92 25.12 3.16
C ARG A 48 -5.12 24.68 2.34
N ALA A 49 -5.60 25.57 1.47
CA ALA A 49 -6.43 25.22 0.33
C ALA A 49 -5.72 25.64 -0.96
N VAL A 50 -6.09 25.01 -2.06
CA VAL A 50 -5.63 25.35 -3.40
C VAL A 50 -6.81 25.87 -4.20
N LEU A 51 -6.61 27.00 -4.89
CA LEU A 51 -7.53 27.51 -5.90
C LEU A 51 -6.90 27.34 -7.27
N ALA A 52 -7.59 26.69 -8.19
CA ALA A 52 -7.23 26.68 -9.61
C ALA A 52 -7.91 27.87 -10.29
N ASP A 53 -7.11 28.86 -10.71
CA ASP A 53 -7.57 30.13 -11.28
C ASP A 53 -6.51 30.72 -12.20
N PRO A 54 -6.87 31.25 -13.40
CA PRO A 54 -5.91 31.82 -14.35
C PRO A 54 -5.39 33.22 -13.98
N ALA A 55 -5.87 33.82 -12.89
CA ALA A 55 -5.41 35.16 -12.49
C ALA A 55 -3.89 35.15 -12.17
N THR A 56 -3.18 36.13 -12.69
CA THR A 56 -1.72 36.26 -12.49
C THR A 56 -1.36 37.07 -11.25
N GLY A 57 -2.34 37.72 -10.61
CA GLY A 57 -2.18 38.49 -9.37
C GLY A 57 -2.87 37.81 -8.19
N PRO A 58 -2.50 38.19 -6.94
CA PRO A 58 -3.14 37.68 -5.75
C PRO A 58 -4.63 37.99 -5.70
N LEU A 59 -5.46 37.04 -5.26
CA LEU A 59 -6.90 37.17 -5.11
C LEU A 59 -7.26 37.26 -3.62
N ALA A 60 -8.21 38.14 -3.27
CA ALA A 60 -8.69 38.23 -1.90
C ALA A 60 -9.50 37.00 -1.52
N TRP A 61 -9.23 36.43 -0.34
CA TRP A 61 -9.95 35.30 0.22
C TRP A 61 -10.45 35.61 1.64
N ARG A 62 -11.49 34.90 2.06
CA ARG A 62 -11.97 34.89 3.44
C ARG A 62 -12.37 33.48 3.87
N VAL A 63 -12.20 33.18 5.17
CA VAL A 63 -12.77 31.99 5.83
C VAL A 63 -13.99 32.47 6.61
N VAL A 64 -15.11 31.78 6.41
CA VAL A 64 -16.35 32.05 7.12
C VAL A 64 -16.75 30.88 7.99
N ASP A 65 -17.32 31.17 9.17
CA ASP A 65 -17.90 30.18 10.08
C ASP A 65 -19.30 29.72 9.62
N GLY A 66 -19.91 28.78 10.33
CA GLY A 66 -21.23 28.24 10.05
C GLY A 66 -22.37 29.28 10.13
N ARG A 67 -22.09 30.47 10.66
CA ARG A 67 -23.01 31.62 10.72
C ARG A 67 -22.75 32.67 9.63
N GLY A 68 -21.80 32.40 8.73
CA GLY A 68 -21.41 33.30 7.66
C GLY A 68 -20.49 34.46 8.10
N ARG A 69 -20.02 34.48 9.35
CA ARG A 69 -19.11 35.54 9.84
C ARG A 69 -17.68 35.24 9.34
N THR A 70 -17.00 36.25 8.83
CA THR A 70 -15.58 36.16 8.46
C THR A 70 -14.74 36.03 9.72
N VAL A 71 -13.96 34.94 9.80
CA VAL A 71 -13.05 34.64 10.93
C VAL A 71 -11.58 34.82 10.53
N ALA A 72 -11.27 34.81 9.24
CA ALA A 72 -9.96 35.12 8.69
C ALA A 72 -10.10 35.63 7.26
N SER A 73 -9.14 36.42 6.81
CA SER A 73 -9.04 36.93 5.43
C SER A 73 -7.59 37.16 5.05
N GLY A 74 -7.34 37.26 3.76
CA GLY A 74 -6.02 37.53 3.21
C GLY A 74 -6.03 37.57 1.69
N ALA A 75 -4.84 37.48 1.10
CA ALA A 75 -4.64 37.34 -0.32
C ALA A 75 -3.98 35.99 -0.63
N THR A 76 -4.29 35.42 -1.79
CA THR A 76 -3.66 34.17 -2.25
C THR A 76 -2.18 34.39 -2.58
N THR A 77 -1.37 33.36 -2.43
CA THR A 77 -0.02 33.33 -3.01
C THR A 77 -0.12 32.67 -4.38
N VAL A 78 0.26 33.40 -5.43
CA VAL A 78 0.32 32.86 -6.79
C VAL A 78 1.51 31.91 -6.89
N VAL A 79 1.27 30.65 -7.20
CA VAL A 79 2.29 29.66 -7.53
C VAL A 79 2.58 29.67 -9.03
N GLY A 80 1.54 29.87 -9.84
CA GLY A 80 1.61 29.87 -11.29
C GLY A 80 1.24 28.51 -11.89
N ASP A 81 1.68 28.28 -13.12
CA ASP A 81 1.39 27.07 -13.87
C ASP A 81 2.11 25.87 -13.27
N ASP A 82 1.36 24.82 -12.95
CA ASP A 82 1.87 23.56 -12.40
C ASP A 82 1.67 22.43 -13.42
N ALA A 83 2.76 22.00 -14.07
CA ALA A 83 2.73 20.98 -15.10
C ALA A 83 2.24 19.62 -14.61
N ALA A 84 2.39 19.32 -13.32
CA ALA A 84 1.93 18.05 -12.75
C ALA A 84 0.41 17.98 -12.66
N SER A 85 -0.26 19.09 -12.37
CA SER A 85 -1.71 19.18 -12.25
C SER A 85 -2.40 19.72 -13.51
N GLY A 86 -1.69 20.51 -14.33
CA GLY A 86 -2.24 21.26 -15.45
C GLY A 86 -3.08 22.49 -15.01
N ASP A 87 -2.94 22.94 -13.76
CA ASP A 87 -3.64 24.09 -13.22
C ASP A 87 -2.71 25.31 -13.11
N HIS A 88 -3.26 26.52 -13.24
CA HIS A 88 -2.65 27.72 -12.68
C HIS A 88 -3.07 27.83 -11.22
N VAL A 89 -2.10 27.74 -10.31
CA VAL A 89 -2.31 27.45 -8.88
C VAL A 89 -2.16 28.70 -8.03
N HIS A 90 -3.15 28.91 -7.15
CA HIS A 90 -3.09 29.86 -6.03
C HIS A 90 -3.18 29.11 -4.71
N LEU A 91 -2.33 29.47 -3.74
CA LEU A 91 -2.40 28.95 -2.39
C LEU A 91 -3.17 29.89 -1.46
N ILE A 92 -3.99 29.30 -0.60
CA ILE A 92 -4.72 29.95 0.48
C ILE A 92 -4.22 29.36 1.79
N ALA A 93 -3.55 30.18 2.63
CA ALA A 93 -3.04 29.76 3.93
C ALA A 93 -3.87 30.39 5.06
N PHE A 94 -4.54 29.55 5.86
CA PHE A 94 -5.42 29.99 6.94
C PHE A 94 -5.11 29.28 8.28
N GLY A 95 -3.85 28.97 8.54
CA GLY A 95 -3.37 28.30 9.76
C GLY A 95 -3.71 29.02 11.07
N GLN A 96 -4.00 30.34 11.03
CA GLN A 96 -4.46 31.13 12.16
C GLN A 96 -5.86 30.77 12.66
N VAL A 97 -6.69 30.10 11.85
CA VAL A 97 -8.01 29.62 12.27
C VAL A 97 -7.83 28.31 13.03
N ARG A 98 -7.90 28.37 14.36
CA ARG A 98 -7.64 27.22 15.26
C ARG A 98 -8.86 26.75 16.03
N THR A 99 -9.89 27.60 16.15
CA THR A 99 -11.08 27.25 16.91
C THR A 99 -11.82 26.08 16.27
N PRO A 100 -12.18 25.03 17.04
CA PRO A 100 -13.00 23.94 16.52
C PRO A 100 -14.34 24.44 15.98
N GLY A 101 -14.76 23.89 14.84
CA GLY A 101 -16.00 24.31 14.17
C GLY A 101 -16.04 23.92 12.71
N THR A 102 -17.10 24.35 12.01
CA THR A 102 -17.29 24.15 10.57
C THR A 102 -17.10 25.46 9.82
N TYR A 103 -16.34 25.40 8.75
CA TYR A 103 -15.91 26.58 8.01
C TYR A 103 -16.00 26.37 6.49
N ARG A 104 -15.91 27.48 5.74
CA ARG A 104 -15.73 27.50 4.28
C ARG A 104 -14.69 28.55 3.91
N VAL A 105 -13.93 28.29 2.86
CA VAL A 105 -13.09 29.29 2.18
C VAL A 105 -13.90 29.90 1.04
N MET A 106 -13.79 31.22 0.87
CA MET A 106 -14.42 31.96 -0.22
C MET A 106 -13.40 32.84 -0.94
N VAL A 107 -13.47 32.87 -2.28
CA VAL A 107 -12.68 33.75 -3.16
C VAL A 107 -13.59 34.28 -4.24
N GLY A 108 -13.94 35.59 -4.18
CA GLY A 108 -14.98 36.14 -5.02
C GLY A 108 -16.33 35.43 -4.80
N ASP A 109 -16.91 34.93 -5.86
CA ASP A 109 -18.15 34.12 -5.89
C ASP A 109 -17.91 32.61 -5.64
N ARG A 110 -16.68 32.18 -5.63
CA ARG A 110 -16.31 30.75 -5.41
C ARG A 110 -16.28 30.42 -3.93
N THR A 111 -16.83 29.26 -3.60
CA THR A 111 -16.92 28.76 -2.22
C THR A 111 -16.43 27.33 -2.18
N SER A 112 -15.60 26.99 -1.18
CA SER A 112 -15.16 25.61 -0.92
C SER A 112 -16.30 24.75 -0.39
N ARG A 113 -16.09 23.44 -0.37
CA ARG A 113 -16.85 22.53 0.49
C ARG A 113 -16.74 22.98 1.95
N PRO A 114 -17.76 22.69 2.80
CA PRO A 114 -17.60 22.86 4.24
C PRO A 114 -16.51 21.89 4.72
N PHE A 115 -15.70 22.34 5.68
CA PHE A 115 -14.69 21.53 6.35
C PHE A 115 -14.73 21.77 7.86
N ALA A 116 -14.33 20.74 8.61
CA ALA A 116 -14.21 20.82 10.05
C ALA A 116 -12.80 21.29 10.46
N ILE A 117 -12.70 21.95 11.62
CA ILE A 117 -11.48 22.07 12.40
C ILE A 117 -11.73 21.34 13.71
N GLY A 118 -10.90 20.36 14.06
CA GLY A 118 -11.07 19.57 15.28
C GLY A 118 -9.93 18.59 15.51
N ALA A 119 -9.75 18.14 16.76
CA ALA A 119 -8.67 17.24 17.14
C ALA A 119 -8.92 15.76 16.74
N GLN A 120 -10.18 15.33 16.66
CA GLN A 120 -10.54 13.91 16.51
C GLN A 120 -10.84 13.50 15.04
N LEU A 121 -10.24 14.16 14.05
CA LEU A 121 -10.58 13.94 12.64
C LEU A 121 -9.95 12.67 12.07
N TYR A 122 -8.76 12.27 12.54
CA TYR A 122 -8.02 11.15 11.99
C TYR A 122 -8.26 9.81 12.70
N ALA A 123 -8.76 9.80 13.95
CA ALA A 123 -9.03 8.55 14.67
C ALA A 123 -10.06 7.65 13.96
N PRO A 124 -11.20 8.16 13.42
CA PRO A 124 -12.11 7.35 12.61
C PRO A 124 -11.46 6.80 11.34
N LEU A 125 -10.59 7.57 10.69
CA LEU A 125 -9.85 7.14 9.51
C LEU A 125 -8.85 6.03 9.85
N ALA A 126 -8.09 6.17 10.94
CA ALA A 126 -7.17 5.14 11.41
C ALA A 126 -7.90 3.82 11.71
N SER A 127 -9.04 3.89 12.42
CA SER A 127 -9.87 2.72 12.72
C SER A 127 -10.41 2.04 11.46
N ALA A 128 -10.84 2.82 10.45
CA ALA A 128 -11.33 2.29 9.19
C ALA A 128 -10.19 1.67 8.34
N ALA A 129 -9.03 2.35 8.28
CA ALA A 129 -7.84 1.84 7.59
C ALA A 129 -7.29 0.56 8.23
N PHE A 130 -7.42 0.41 9.56
CA PHE A 130 -7.11 -0.84 10.25
C PHE A 130 -8.07 -1.97 9.82
N ASN A 131 -9.39 -1.69 9.79
CA ASN A 131 -10.39 -2.70 9.42
C ASN A 131 -10.22 -3.21 7.98
N TYR A 132 -9.56 -2.46 7.09
CA TYR A 132 -9.20 -2.93 5.76
C TYR A 132 -8.47 -4.27 5.80
N PHE A 133 -7.52 -4.47 6.73
CA PHE A 133 -6.75 -5.71 6.84
C PHE A 133 -7.62 -6.90 7.23
N TYR A 134 -8.56 -6.72 8.17
CA TYR A 134 -9.55 -7.76 8.47
C TYR A 134 -10.38 -8.15 7.23
N GLN A 135 -10.79 -7.16 6.42
CA GLN A 135 -11.58 -7.40 5.20
C GLN A 135 -10.82 -8.22 4.15
N THR A 136 -9.49 -8.14 4.13
CA THR A 136 -8.64 -8.88 3.18
C THR A 136 -8.21 -10.27 3.66
N ARG A 137 -8.54 -10.67 4.90
CA ARG A 137 -8.18 -11.98 5.43
C ARG A 137 -8.71 -13.12 4.56
N ALA A 138 -7.83 -14.04 4.16
CA ALA A 138 -8.16 -15.33 3.53
C ALA A 138 -8.37 -16.41 4.60
N GLY A 139 -9.00 -17.51 4.24
CA GLY A 139 -9.13 -18.71 5.09
C GLY A 139 -10.25 -18.69 6.12
N ILE A 140 -10.84 -17.53 6.43
CA ILE A 140 -11.94 -17.39 7.38
C ILE A 140 -13.12 -16.63 6.76
N PRO A 141 -14.34 -16.77 7.32
CA PRO A 141 -15.45 -15.89 6.97
C PRO A 141 -15.18 -14.48 7.47
N ILE A 142 -15.59 -13.48 6.69
CA ILE A 142 -15.66 -12.10 7.16
C ILE A 142 -17.06 -11.87 7.72
N GLU A 143 -17.14 -11.67 9.03
CA GLU A 143 -18.40 -11.56 9.74
C GLU A 143 -18.90 -10.12 9.82
N ALA A 144 -20.22 -9.92 9.68
CA ALA A 144 -20.85 -8.60 9.65
C ALA A 144 -20.49 -7.71 10.87
N ARG A 145 -20.40 -8.31 12.06
CA ARG A 145 -20.09 -7.60 13.31
C ARG A 145 -18.68 -6.99 13.33
N TYR A 146 -17.73 -7.60 12.63
CA TYR A 146 -16.35 -7.12 12.51
C TYR A 146 -16.13 -6.30 11.24
N ALA A 147 -16.86 -6.62 10.16
CA ALA A 147 -16.78 -5.92 8.89
C ALA A 147 -17.36 -4.49 8.91
N GLY A 148 -18.12 -4.14 9.94
CA GLY A 148 -18.81 -2.84 10.03
C GLY A 148 -20.12 -2.79 9.26
N GLY A 149 -20.60 -3.91 8.71
CA GLY A 149 -21.89 -4.03 8.03
C GLY A 149 -22.09 -5.37 7.33
N ALA A 150 -23.37 -5.78 7.22
CA ALA A 150 -23.73 -7.05 6.62
C ALA A 150 -23.37 -7.16 5.13
N GLN A 151 -23.31 -6.04 4.43
CA GLN A 151 -22.97 -5.99 2.99
C GLN A 151 -21.53 -6.42 2.71
N TRP A 152 -20.60 -6.28 3.67
CA TRP A 152 -19.20 -6.70 3.53
C TRP A 152 -18.92 -8.09 4.09
N ALA A 153 -19.91 -8.70 4.75
CA ALA A 153 -19.79 -10.08 5.21
C ALA A 153 -19.70 -11.04 4.03
N ARG A 154 -18.85 -12.06 4.17
CA ARG A 154 -18.67 -13.08 3.13
C ARG A 154 -18.26 -14.42 3.72
N PRO A 155 -18.59 -15.55 3.08
CA PRO A 155 -18.01 -16.85 3.42
C PRO A 155 -16.48 -16.82 3.32
N ALA A 156 -15.82 -17.79 3.94
CA ALA A 156 -14.39 -17.97 3.82
C ALA A 156 -14.00 -18.20 2.36
N GLY A 157 -13.06 -17.40 1.86
CA GLY A 157 -12.35 -17.72 0.63
C GLY A 157 -11.14 -18.58 0.98
N HIS A 158 -10.89 -19.67 0.22
CA HIS A 158 -9.78 -20.61 0.40
C HIS A 158 -9.65 -21.12 1.86
N PRO A 159 -10.71 -21.72 2.46
CA PRO A 159 -10.72 -22.09 3.87
C PRO A 159 -9.73 -23.21 4.22
N ARG A 160 -9.21 -23.91 3.24
CA ARG A 160 -8.15 -24.89 3.32
C ARG A 160 -7.28 -24.78 2.08
N GLU A 161 -6.14 -24.13 2.20
CA GLU A 161 -5.25 -23.83 1.07
C GLU A 161 -3.95 -24.64 1.19
N VAL A 162 -4.04 -25.93 0.85
CA VAL A 162 -2.88 -26.83 0.74
C VAL A 162 -2.43 -26.79 -0.72
N ALA A 163 -1.45 -25.95 -1.01
CA ALA A 163 -1.05 -25.63 -2.38
C ALA A 163 0.17 -26.46 -2.83
N PRO A 164 0.12 -27.08 -4.04
CA PRO A 164 1.28 -27.63 -4.71
C PRO A 164 2.08 -26.53 -5.42
N CYS A 165 3.32 -26.83 -5.82
CA CYS A 165 4.09 -25.91 -6.63
C CYS A 165 3.62 -25.89 -8.09
N PHE A 166 3.73 -24.72 -8.73
CA PHE A 166 3.50 -24.59 -10.16
C PHE A 166 4.39 -25.56 -10.95
N ALA A 167 3.76 -26.36 -11.80
CA ALA A 167 4.42 -27.27 -12.74
C ALA A 167 3.82 -27.09 -14.13
N GLY A 168 4.65 -27.23 -15.17
CA GLY A 168 4.23 -27.04 -16.56
C GLY A 168 4.93 -25.87 -17.23
N LYS A 169 4.39 -25.40 -18.34
CA LYS A 169 4.93 -24.25 -19.09
C LYS A 169 4.34 -22.95 -18.59
N ASP A 170 5.18 -21.94 -18.43
CA ASP A 170 4.76 -20.55 -18.23
C ASP A 170 4.38 -19.88 -19.58
N GLU A 171 4.01 -18.59 -19.54
CA GLU A 171 3.60 -17.82 -20.73
C GLU A 171 4.74 -17.64 -21.76
N ARG A 172 6.01 -17.77 -21.34
CA ARG A 172 7.18 -17.72 -22.22
C ARG A 172 7.57 -19.10 -22.75
N GLY A 173 6.79 -20.15 -22.41
CA GLY A 173 7.06 -21.53 -22.79
C GLY A 173 8.15 -22.19 -21.95
N THR A 174 8.64 -21.58 -20.88
CA THR A 174 9.64 -22.15 -19.98
C THR A 174 9.03 -23.28 -19.17
N GLN A 175 9.68 -24.47 -19.19
CA GLN A 175 9.23 -25.65 -18.47
C GLN A 175 9.67 -25.60 -17.00
N TRP A 176 8.71 -25.66 -16.09
CA TRP A 176 8.88 -25.76 -14.65
C TRP A 176 8.57 -27.16 -14.14
N SER A 177 9.40 -27.68 -13.25
CA SER A 177 9.26 -29.05 -12.75
C SER A 177 8.35 -29.20 -11.53
N GLY A 178 7.94 -28.09 -10.92
CA GLY A 178 7.23 -28.13 -9.64
C GLY A 178 8.12 -28.48 -8.47
N CYS A 179 7.53 -28.96 -7.37
CA CYS A 179 8.19 -29.49 -6.18
C CYS A 179 7.58 -30.82 -5.76
N ARG A 180 8.17 -31.50 -4.75
CA ARG A 180 7.69 -32.81 -4.26
C ARG A 180 6.84 -32.71 -2.99
N TYR A 181 6.54 -31.49 -2.55
CA TYR A 181 5.75 -31.20 -1.35
C TYR A 181 4.57 -30.29 -1.68
N THR A 182 3.68 -30.19 -0.74
CA THR A 182 2.64 -29.15 -0.65
C THR A 182 2.84 -28.38 0.64
N LEU A 183 2.38 -27.12 0.68
CA LEU A 183 2.34 -26.33 1.90
C LEU A 183 0.90 -25.99 2.25
N ASP A 184 0.56 -26.09 3.53
CA ASP A 184 -0.67 -25.48 4.05
C ASP A 184 -0.39 -23.99 4.31
N VAL A 185 -0.89 -23.17 3.41
CA VAL A 185 -0.74 -21.71 3.41
C VAL A 185 -2.08 -21.00 3.66
N THR A 186 -2.97 -21.69 4.38
CA THR A 186 -4.26 -21.15 4.81
C THR A 186 -4.06 -19.89 5.67
N GLY A 187 -4.90 -18.87 5.48
CA GLY A 187 -4.78 -17.58 6.16
C GLY A 187 -4.00 -16.55 5.34
N GLY A 188 -3.49 -15.52 6.01
CA GLY A 188 -2.87 -14.35 5.36
C GLY A 188 -3.88 -13.39 4.72
N TRP A 189 -3.38 -12.36 4.04
CA TRP A 189 -4.19 -11.36 3.36
C TRP A 189 -4.20 -11.56 1.85
N TYR A 190 -5.35 -11.40 1.22
CA TYR A 190 -5.40 -11.10 -0.20
C TYR A 190 -4.73 -9.76 -0.45
N ASP A 191 -3.90 -9.70 -1.46
CA ASP A 191 -2.98 -8.58 -1.69
C ASP A 191 -3.70 -7.32 -2.20
N ALA A 192 -4.43 -7.47 -3.29
CA ALA A 192 -4.94 -6.34 -4.07
C ALA A 192 -6.37 -6.59 -4.58
N GLY A 193 -6.65 -6.26 -5.83
CA GLY A 193 -7.95 -6.52 -6.46
C GLY A 193 -8.21 -7.99 -6.78
N ASP A 194 -7.20 -8.85 -6.76
CA ASP A 194 -7.26 -10.30 -7.00
C ASP A 194 -7.25 -11.10 -5.68
N HIS A 195 -7.21 -12.44 -5.80
CA HIS A 195 -7.13 -13.33 -4.63
C HIS A 195 -5.71 -13.88 -4.39
N GLY A 196 -4.71 -13.33 -5.05
CA GLY A 196 -3.31 -13.67 -4.80
C GLY A 196 -2.85 -13.22 -3.41
N LYS A 197 -1.91 -13.98 -2.82
CA LYS A 197 -1.24 -13.63 -1.57
C LYS A 197 0.27 -13.62 -1.83
N TYR A 198 0.94 -12.51 -1.50
CA TYR A 198 2.31 -12.23 -1.93
C TYR A 198 3.20 -11.90 -0.74
N VAL A 199 4.39 -12.52 -0.69
CA VAL A 199 5.32 -12.34 0.44
C VAL A 199 5.99 -10.97 0.42
N VAL A 200 6.37 -10.44 -0.74
CA VAL A 200 7.06 -9.13 -0.80
C VAL A 200 6.11 -7.98 -0.43
N ASN A 201 4.88 -7.99 -0.93
CA ASN A 201 3.86 -6.98 -0.54
C ASN A 201 3.36 -7.19 0.89
N GLY A 202 3.08 -8.45 1.26
CA GLY A 202 2.75 -8.82 2.65
C GLY A 202 3.86 -8.42 3.61
N GLY A 203 5.12 -8.57 3.20
CA GLY A 203 6.30 -8.23 3.99
C GLY A 203 6.36 -6.75 4.36
N ILE A 204 6.31 -5.84 3.38
CA ILE A 204 6.32 -4.39 3.67
C ILE A 204 5.06 -3.95 4.42
N ALA A 205 3.88 -4.50 4.09
CA ALA A 205 2.64 -4.18 4.80
C ALA A 205 2.71 -4.62 6.26
N LEU A 206 3.10 -5.86 6.52
CA LEU A 206 3.29 -6.41 7.86
C LEU A 206 4.33 -5.64 8.67
N TRP A 207 5.49 -5.34 8.06
CA TRP A 207 6.52 -4.54 8.71
C TRP A 207 5.97 -3.18 9.15
N THR A 208 5.17 -2.54 8.30
CA THR A 208 4.57 -1.23 8.58
C THR A 208 3.61 -1.30 9.78
N LEU A 209 2.78 -2.33 9.89
CA LEU A 209 1.91 -2.55 11.06
C LEU A 209 2.75 -2.81 12.32
N GLN A 210 3.75 -3.67 12.23
CA GLN A 210 4.66 -3.94 13.35
C GLN A 210 5.45 -2.68 13.77
N ASN A 211 5.89 -1.85 12.81
CA ASN A 211 6.54 -0.56 13.11
C ASN A 211 5.56 0.44 13.77
N LEU A 212 4.30 0.44 13.35
CA LEU A 212 3.27 1.24 14.03
C LEU A 212 3.15 0.84 15.50
N TYR A 213 3.15 -0.46 15.81
CA TYR A 213 3.14 -0.93 17.19
C TYR A 213 4.40 -0.48 17.95
N GLU A 214 5.61 -0.63 17.38
CA GLU A 214 6.87 -0.18 18.00
C GLU A 214 6.86 1.33 18.27
N ARG A 215 6.27 2.12 17.36
CA ARG A 215 6.07 3.56 17.56
C ARG A 215 5.13 3.83 18.74
N GLN A 216 4.01 3.13 18.81
CA GLN A 216 3.02 3.27 19.89
C GLN A 216 3.62 2.83 21.23
N ALA A 217 4.36 1.74 21.28
CA ALA A 217 5.07 1.27 22.47
C ALA A 217 6.08 2.31 22.99
N THR A 218 6.74 3.06 22.09
CA THR A 218 7.67 4.13 22.47
C THR A 218 6.94 5.37 23.02
N SER A 219 5.74 5.68 22.52
CA SER A 219 4.93 6.84 22.96
C SER A 219 4.03 6.53 24.16
N GLY A 220 3.78 5.26 24.47
CA GLY A 220 2.79 4.83 25.46
C GLY A 220 1.34 5.04 25.03
N ARG A 221 1.09 5.36 23.74
CA ARG A 221 -0.24 5.59 23.18
C ARG A 221 -0.60 4.46 22.23
N PHE A 222 -1.50 3.57 22.66
CA PHE A 222 -1.93 2.40 21.91
C PHE A 222 -3.34 2.61 21.37
N ALA A 223 -3.46 3.08 20.13
CA ALA A 223 -4.75 3.31 19.47
C ALA A 223 -5.53 2.01 19.22
N PHE A 224 -4.82 0.89 19.12
CA PHE A 224 -5.37 -0.45 18.86
C PHE A 224 -5.03 -1.42 19.99
N ALA A 225 -4.99 -0.95 21.25
CA ALA A 225 -4.91 -1.82 22.41
C ALA A 225 -6.02 -2.90 22.35
N ASP A 226 -5.91 -3.94 23.18
CA ASP A 226 -6.90 -5.04 23.20
C ASP A 226 -8.34 -4.53 23.37
N GLY A 227 -9.20 -4.76 22.38
CA GLY A 227 -10.63 -4.51 22.40
C GLY A 227 -11.20 -3.39 21.52
N PRO A 228 -10.50 -2.27 21.19
CA PRO A 228 -11.09 -1.19 20.37
C PRO A 228 -11.31 -1.54 18.90
N ALA A 229 -10.50 -2.43 18.32
CA ALA A 229 -10.65 -2.82 16.94
C ALA A 229 -11.77 -3.86 16.74
N ARG A 230 -12.31 -3.90 15.53
CA ARG A 230 -13.37 -4.87 15.18
C ARG A 230 -12.73 -6.07 14.49
N ILE A 231 -12.13 -6.96 15.29
CA ILE A 231 -11.59 -8.24 14.83
C ILE A 231 -12.04 -9.37 15.78
N PRO A 232 -12.03 -10.64 15.34
CA PRO A 232 -12.44 -11.77 16.18
C PRO A 232 -11.62 -11.96 17.45
N GLU A 233 -10.36 -11.52 17.43
CA GLU A 233 -9.39 -11.66 18.51
C GLU A 233 -9.56 -10.62 19.63
N SER A 234 -10.25 -9.50 19.39
CA SER A 234 -10.42 -8.41 20.36
C SER A 234 -10.94 -8.92 21.70
N GLY A 235 -10.27 -8.55 22.79
CA GLY A 235 -10.57 -8.99 24.15
C GLY A 235 -9.79 -10.23 24.59
N ASN A 236 -8.72 -10.63 23.91
CA ASN A 236 -7.91 -11.81 24.23
C ASN A 236 -6.67 -11.49 25.11
N GLY A 237 -6.46 -10.24 25.49
CA GLY A 237 -5.31 -9.78 26.27
C GLY A 237 -4.10 -9.37 25.43
N ILE A 238 -4.22 -9.33 24.09
CA ILE A 238 -3.20 -8.93 23.14
C ILE A 238 -3.70 -7.68 22.41
N ASP A 239 -2.78 -6.77 22.09
CA ASP A 239 -3.08 -5.61 21.26
C ASP A 239 -3.64 -6.04 19.90
N ASP A 240 -4.81 -5.50 19.51
CA ASP A 240 -5.53 -5.87 18.29
C ASP A 240 -4.66 -5.70 17.01
N LEU A 241 -3.76 -4.70 16.99
CA LEU A 241 -2.83 -4.49 15.88
C LEU A 241 -1.83 -5.65 15.76
N LEU A 242 -1.39 -6.19 16.89
CA LEU A 242 -0.51 -7.37 16.91
C LEU A 242 -1.24 -8.65 16.50
N ASP A 243 -2.51 -8.81 16.84
CA ASP A 243 -3.28 -9.96 16.37
C ASP A 243 -3.46 -9.94 14.84
N GLU A 244 -3.73 -8.77 14.26
CA GLU A 244 -3.80 -8.61 12.80
C GLU A 244 -2.43 -8.87 12.15
N ALA A 245 -1.35 -8.33 12.71
CA ALA A 245 0.01 -8.59 12.25
C ALA A 245 0.39 -10.08 12.37
N ARG A 246 -0.04 -10.77 13.44
CA ARG A 246 0.16 -12.21 13.64
C ARG A 246 -0.54 -13.04 12.56
N TRP A 247 -1.69 -12.59 12.06
CA TRP A 247 -2.44 -13.27 10.99
C TRP A 247 -1.58 -13.39 9.74
N GLU A 248 -0.99 -12.31 9.28
CA GLU A 248 -0.10 -12.32 8.12
C GLU A 248 1.24 -13.02 8.39
N MET A 249 1.83 -12.79 9.58
CA MET A 249 3.12 -13.41 9.93
C MET A 249 3.06 -14.94 9.87
N ARG A 250 1.95 -15.54 10.30
CA ARG A 250 1.75 -17.00 10.21
C ARG A 250 1.74 -17.47 8.76
N PHE A 251 1.09 -16.74 7.87
CA PHE A 251 1.10 -17.04 6.44
C PHE A 251 2.51 -16.92 5.85
N LEU A 252 3.23 -15.83 6.12
CA LEU A 252 4.60 -15.67 5.60
C LEU A 252 5.51 -16.80 6.06
N MET A 253 5.43 -17.22 7.32
CA MET A 253 6.20 -18.38 7.82
C MET A 253 5.80 -19.71 7.15
N ALA A 254 4.52 -19.89 6.81
CA ALA A 254 4.03 -21.09 6.14
C ALA A 254 4.55 -21.21 4.69
N MET A 255 4.94 -20.10 4.07
CA MET A 255 5.52 -20.07 2.72
C MET A 255 6.99 -20.56 2.65
N GLN A 256 7.59 -20.91 3.80
CA GLN A 256 8.99 -21.32 3.87
C GLN A 256 9.16 -22.77 3.42
N VAL A 257 10.07 -23.00 2.49
CA VAL A 257 10.45 -24.34 1.94
C VAL A 257 10.94 -25.27 3.06
N PRO A 258 10.44 -26.53 3.12
CA PRO A 258 10.87 -27.52 4.10
C PRO A 258 12.37 -27.84 4.01
N ARG A 259 12.91 -28.46 5.06
CA ARG A 259 14.31 -28.92 5.08
C ARG A 259 14.51 -30.09 4.14
N GLY A 260 15.68 -30.15 3.49
CA GLY A 260 16.10 -31.24 2.59
C GLY A 260 15.54 -31.09 1.16
N GLU A 261 14.74 -30.06 0.89
CA GLU A 261 14.12 -29.89 -0.42
C GLU A 261 15.07 -29.19 -1.41
N ARG A 262 15.14 -29.79 -2.60
CA ARG A 262 15.91 -29.26 -3.73
C ARG A 262 14.95 -28.91 -4.88
N THR A 263 15.17 -27.77 -5.49
CA THR A 263 14.33 -27.34 -6.62
C THR A 263 15.16 -26.77 -7.76
N ARG A 264 14.63 -26.86 -8.97
CA ARG A 264 15.24 -26.30 -10.18
C ARG A 264 14.66 -24.92 -10.45
N VAL A 265 15.48 -23.88 -10.31
CA VAL A 265 15.10 -22.46 -10.45
C VAL A 265 16.10 -21.72 -11.33
N PRO A 266 15.69 -20.59 -11.95
CA PRO A 266 16.64 -19.70 -12.62
C PRO A 266 17.55 -19.02 -11.58
N VAL A 267 18.85 -18.99 -11.84
CA VAL A 267 19.85 -18.35 -11.00
C VAL A 267 20.60 -17.30 -11.81
N GLY A 268 20.79 -16.13 -11.25
CA GLY A 268 21.42 -14.99 -11.89
C GLY A 268 20.44 -13.99 -12.48
N PRO A 269 20.91 -12.78 -12.85
CA PRO A 269 20.04 -11.70 -13.36
C PRO A 269 19.25 -12.14 -14.58
N LEU A 270 17.96 -11.86 -14.58
CA LEU A 270 17.05 -12.14 -15.69
C LEU A 270 17.18 -11.00 -16.71
N ARG A 271 18.06 -11.13 -17.70
CA ARG A 271 18.15 -10.16 -18.80
C ARG A 271 16.85 -10.19 -19.61
N GLN A 272 16.33 -9.01 -19.96
CA GLN A 272 15.18 -8.91 -20.86
C GLN A 272 15.41 -9.71 -22.15
N GLY A 273 14.52 -10.68 -22.44
CA GLY A 273 14.61 -11.56 -23.60
C GLY A 273 15.63 -12.71 -23.50
N GLY A 274 16.38 -12.83 -22.39
CA GLY A 274 17.32 -13.91 -22.17
C GLY A 274 16.67 -15.21 -21.69
N THR A 275 17.26 -16.36 -22.03
CA THR A 275 16.85 -17.65 -21.46
C THR A 275 17.38 -17.76 -20.03
N PRO A 276 16.53 -18.04 -19.01
CA PRO A 276 17.00 -18.18 -17.64
C PRO A 276 17.96 -19.37 -17.48
N ALA A 277 19.07 -19.18 -16.75
CA ALA A 277 20.02 -20.24 -16.42
C ALA A 277 19.48 -21.07 -15.25
N PHE A 278 18.85 -22.19 -15.52
CA PHE A 278 18.30 -23.07 -14.50
C PHE A 278 19.38 -23.89 -13.80
N ARG A 279 19.35 -23.91 -12.47
CA ARG A 279 20.17 -24.78 -11.62
C ARG A 279 19.29 -25.48 -10.58
N THR A 280 19.70 -26.69 -10.18
CA THR A 280 19.11 -27.37 -9.01
C THR A 280 19.85 -26.88 -7.77
N ILE A 281 19.15 -26.19 -6.89
CA ILE A 281 19.70 -25.66 -5.64
C ILE A 281 19.15 -26.43 -4.44
N ASP A 282 19.81 -26.32 -3.29
CA ASP A 282 19.21 -26.60 -2.00
C ASP A 282 18.32 -25.40 -1.64
N ALA A 283 17.01 -25.60 -1.67
CA ALA A 283 16.03 -24.56 -1.40
C ALA A 283 15.57 -24.56 0.07
N SER A 284 16.15 -25.40 0.93
CA SER A 284 15.80 -25.51 2.34
C SER A 284 15.78 -24.14 3.02
N GLY A 285 14.62 -23.72 3.52
CA GLY A 285 14.47 -22.43 4.20
C GLY A 285 14.29 -21.22 3.30
N MET A 286 14.39 -21.34 1.98
CA MET A 286 13.92 -20.31 1.05
C MET A 286 12.40 -20.12 1.15
N VAL A 287 11.86 -19.10 0.51
CA VAL A 287 10.45 -18.73 0.61
C VAL A 287 9.83 -18.61 -0.78
N HIS A 288 8.66 -19.21 -0.96
CA HIS A 288 7.83 -19.00 -2.13
C HIS A 288 7.32 -17.55 -2.15
N PRO A 289 7.44 -16.80 -3.27
CA PRO A 289 7.07 -15.38 -3.32
C PRO A 289 5.57 -15.16 -3.25
N LYS A 290 4.78 -16.17 -3.63
CA LYS A 290 3.32 -16.08 -3.66
C LYS A 290 2.65 -17.44 -3.70
N VAL A 291 1.39 -17.47 -3.25
CA VAL A 291 0.38 -18.43 -3.63
C VAL A 291 -0.73 -17.68 -4.36
N ALA A 292 -1.06 -18.13 -5.57
CA ALA A 292 -2.00 -17.43 -6.42
C ALA A 292 -2.67 -18.37 -7.43
N ASP A 293 -3.64 -17.85 -8.16
CA ASP A 293 -4.39 -18.56 -9.17
C ASP A 293 -3.51 -18.97 -10.35
N ARG A 294 -3.82 -20.10 -10.94
CA ARG A 294 -3.21 -20.52 -12.20
C ARG A 294 -3.54 -19.56 -13.35
N ARG A 295 -4.73 -19.00 -13.35
CA ARG A 295 -5.26 -18.03 -14.33
C ARG A 295 -6.05 -16.95 -13.62
N TRP A 296 -6.12 -15.76 -14.19
CA TRP A 296 -6.92 -14.69 -13.66
C TRP A 296 -8.40 -15.09 -13.54
N THR A 297 -8.95 -14.98 -12.34
CA THR A 297 -10.40 -15.07 -12.11
C THR A 297 -11.12 -13.90 -12.75
N ALA A 298 -12.37 -14.09 -13.11
CA ALA A 298 -13.22 -13.04 -13.66
C ALA A 298 -13.42 -11.88 -12.67
N LEU A 299 -13.73 -10.71 -13.21
CA LEU A 299 -14.19 -9.56 -12.45
C LEU A 299 -15.69 -9.38 -12.78
N PRO A 300 -16.61 -9.49 -11.80
CA PRO A 300 -16.39 -9.79 -10.38
C PRO A 300 -16.26 -11.29 -10.07
N THR A 301 -15.68 -11.62 -8.92
CA THR A 301 -15.69 -12.98 -8.33
C THR A 301 -15.61 -12.87 -6.81
N ARG A 302 -16.52 -13.50 -6.08
CA ARG A 302 -16.40 -13.59 -4.62
C ARG A 302 -15.27 -14.55 -4.25
N PRO A 303 -14.48 -14.30 -3.17
CA PRO A 303 -13.39 -15.21 -2.79
C PRO A 303 -13.82 -16.66 -2.55
N ALA A 304 -15.04 -16.89 -2.06
CA ALA A 304 -15.59 -18.24 -1.87
C ALA A 304 -16.06 -18.92 -3.18
N GLU A 305 -16.17 -18.18 -4.27
CA GLU A 305 -16.58 -18.64 -5.60
C GLU A 305 -15.37 -18.88 -6.52
N ASP A 306 -14.19 -18.51 -6.09
CA ASP A 306 -12.96 -18.79 -6.81
C ASP A 306 -12.73 -20.30 -6.93
N ARG A 307 -12.55 -20.77 -8.16
CA ARG A 307 -12.37 -22.20 -8.51
C ARG A 307 -11.04 -22.46 -9.22
N GLU A 308 -10.19 -21.45 -9.33
CA GLU A 308 -8.89 -21.64 -9.96
C GLU A 308 -7.96 -22.47 -9.07
N ASP A 309 -7.05 -23.23 -9.70
CA ASP A 309 -5.99 -23.94 -8.99
C ASP A 309 -5.09 -22.94 -8.25
N ARG A 310 -4.93 -23.14 -6.97
CA ARG A 310 -4.01 -22.36 -6.13
C ARG A 310 -2.63 -22.98 -6.10
N LEU A 311 -1.61 -22.22 -6.51
CA LEU A 311 -0.25 -22.74 -6.73
C LEU A 311 0.79 -21.90 -6.01
N LEU A 312 1.78 -22.59 -5.43
CA LEU A 312 3.04 -21.97 -4.98
C LEU A 312 3.93 -21.69 -6.19
N TYR A 313 4.41 -20.48 -6.30
CA TYR A 313 5.36 -20.13 -7.36
C TYR A 313 6.82 -20.31 -6.87
N PRO A 314 7.79 -20.52 -7.78
CA PRO A 314 9.15 -20.89 -7.40
C PRO A 314 9.77 -19.97 -6.35
N PRO A 315 10.48 -20.48 -5.34
CA PRO A 315 11.06 -19.68 -4.27
C PRO A 315 12.06 -18.66 -4.81
N THR A 316 12.15 -17.49 -4.16
CA THR A 316 13.02 -16.39 -4.57
C THR A 316 13.83 -15.84 -3.39
N THR A 317 14.97 -15.22 -3.70
CA THR A 317 15.82 -14.60 -2.68
C THR A 317 15.14 -13.38 -2.06
N GLY A 318 14.44 -12.54 -2.84
CA GLY A 318 13.70 -11.37 -2.32
C GLY A 318 12.64 -11.78 -1.30
N ALA A 319 11.75 -12.73 -1.64
CA ALA A 319 10.74 -13.23 -0.68
C ALA A 319 11.38 -13.87 0.57
N THR A 320 12.52 -14.53 0.40
CA THR A 320 13.26 -15.15 1.51
C THR A 320 13.79 -14.10 2.47
N LEU A 321 14.34 -12.99 1.97
CA LEU A 321 14.83 -11.86 2.78
C LEU A 321 13.68 -11.08 3.42
N ASN A 322 12.53 -10.94 2.75
CA ASN A 322 11.33 -10.35 3.32
C ASN A 322 10.84 -11.13 4.56
N LEU A 323 10.79 -12.49 4.48
CA LEU A 323 10.49 -13.31 5.66
C LEU A 323 11.55 -13.12 6.75
N ALA A 324 12.84 -13.11 6.38
CA ALA A 324 13.92 -12.93 7.36
C ALA A 324 13.75 -11.62 8.15
N ALA A 325 13.44 -10.52 7.47
CA ALA A 325 13.24 -9.22 8.08
C ALA A 325 11.99 -9.18 8.97
N THR A 326 10.83 -9.50 8.43
CA THR A 326 9.55 -9.39 9.15
C THR A 326 9.46 -10.34 10.33
N ALA A 327 10.02 -11.55 10.21
CA ALA A 327 10.07 -12.51 11.30
C ALA A 327 11.09 -12.11 12.40
N ALA A 328 12.20 -11.46 12.06
CA ALA A 328 13.11 -10.89 13.05
C ALA A 328 12.44 -9.76 13.84
N GLN A 329 11.74 -8.84 13.17
CA GLN A 329 10.95 -7.79 13.83
C GLN A 329 9.86 -8.41 14.72
N CYS A 330 9.11 -9.39 14.23
CA CYS A 330 8.13 -10.14 15.00
C CYS A 330 8.76 -10.73 16.29
N ALA A 331 9.90 -11.41 16.17
CA ALA A 331 10.57 -12.01 17.33
C ALA A 331 10.90 -10.97 18.41
N ARG A 332 11.33 -9.75 18.01
CA ARG A 332 11.64 -8.65 18.91
C ARG A 332 10.38 -8.15 19.65
N ILE A 333 9.30 -7.94 18.93
CA ILE A 333 8.03 -7.44 19.47
C ILE A 333 7.40 -8.45 20.43
N TRP A 334 7.31 -9.70 20.01
CA TRP A 334 6.58 -10.75 20.74
C TRP A 334 7.36 -11.35 21.91
N ARG A 335 8.63 -11.01 22.10
CA ARG A 335 9.52 -11.62 23.10
C ARG A 335 8.93 -11.66 24.51
N ARG A 336 8.18 -10.62 24.91
CA ARG A 336 7.56 -10.51 26.23
C ARG A 336 6.07 -10.82 26.25
N ILE A 337 5.43 -10.93 25.08
CA ILE A 337 3.99 -11.15 24.93
C ILE A 337 3.72 -12.66 24.77
N ASP A 338 4.37 -13.29 23.79
CA ASP A 338 4.31 -14.72 23.51
C ASP A 338 5.72 -15.21 23.15
N PRO A 339 6.54 -15.61 24.17
CA PRO A 339 7.92 -16.05 23.94
C PRO A 339 8.04 -17.26 23.00
N ALA A 340 7.03 -18.15 22.99
CA ALA A 340 7.03 -19.32 22.11
C ALA A 340 6.81 -18.90 20.64
N PHE A 341 5.92 -17.95 20.38
CA PHE A 341 5.74 -17.39 19.04
C PHE A 341 6.98 -16.60 18.61
N ALA A 342 7.56 -15.78 19.49
CA ALA A 342 8.80 -15.05 19.23
C ALA A 342 9.95 -15.99 18.84
N ALA A 343 10.13 -17.11 19.55
CA ALA A 343 11.15 -18.10 19.22
C ALA A 343 10.95 -18.75 17.83
N ARG A 344 9.69 -19.03 17.46
CA ARG A 344 9.37 -19.52 16.09
C ARG A 344 9.70 -18.46 15.04
N CYS A 345 9.33 -17.20 15.27
CA CYS A 345 9.66 -16.08 14.37
C CYS A 345 11.18 -15.97 14.19
N LEU A 346 11.97 -16.00 15.28
CA LEU A 346 13.43 -15.89 15.19
C LEU A 346 14.04 -17.07 14.43
N THR A 347 13.60 -18.30 14.70
CA THR A 347 14.05 -19.49 13.98
C THR A 347 13.75 -19.40 12.48
N ALA A 348 12.56 -18.92 12.11
CA ALA A 348 12.19 -18.71 10.71
C ALA A 348 13.07 -17.65 10.05
N ALA A 349 13.33 -16.52 10.74
CA ALA A 349 14.16 -15.42 10.27
C ALA A 349 15.61 -15.87 9.99
N GLU A 350 16.25 -16.50 10.96
CA GLU A 350 17.65 -16.97 10.83
C GLU A 350 17.79 -18.01 9.72
N ARG A 351 16.83 -18.93 9.62
CA ARG A 351 16.80 -19.96 8.59
C ARG A 351 16.60 -19.36 7.19
N ALA A 352 15.72 -18.38 7.05
CA ALA A 352 15.50 -17.67 5.79
C ALA A 352 16.74 -16.86 5.41
N TYR A 353 17.34 -16.14 6.35
CA TYR A 353 18.55 -15.36 6.09
C TYR A 353 19.71 -16.24 5.62
N ALA A 354 19.95 -17.38 6.28
CA ALA A 354 20.98 -18.34 5.87
C ALA A 354 20.70 -18.92 4.48
N ALA A 355 19.44 -19.24 4.17
CA ALA A 355 19.05 -19.74 2.85
C ALA A 355 19.26 -18.69 1.74
N ALA A 356 18.96 -17.41 2.01
CA ALA A 356 19.21 -16.32 1.08
C ALA A 356 20.70 -16.08 0.83
N LEU A 357 21.54 -16.21 1.87
CA LEU A 357 22.99 -16.12 1.70
C LEU A 357 23.56 -17.26 0.86
N SER A 358 22.99 -18.46 0.99
CA SER A 358 23.38 -19.62 0.19
C SER A 358 22.88 -19.55 -1.26
N ASN A 359 21.77 -18.83 -1.49
CA ASN A 359 21.10 -18.67 -2.78
C ASN A 359 20.86 -17.18 -3.08
N PRO A 360 21.90 -16.36 -3.31
CA PRO A 360 21.79 -14.91 -3.31
C PRO A 360 21.20 -14.31 -4.59
N GLN A 361 20.93 -15.08 -5.62
CA GLN A 361 20.57 -14.61 -6.96
C GLN A 361 19.43 -15.43 -7.57
N VAL A 362 18.39 -15.75 -6.81
CA VAL A 362 17.18 -16.39 -7.32
C VAL A 362 16.09 -15.33 -7.42
N TYR A 363 15.88 -14.80 -8.63
CA TYR A 363 14.98 -13.71 -8.90
C TYR A 363 13.56 -14.20 -9.22
N ALA A 364 12.55 -13.38 -8.93
CA ALA A 364 11.18 -13.62 -9.36
C ALA A 364 11.05 -13.42 -10.88
N THR A 365 10.25 -14.26 -11.53
CA THR A 365 9.94 -14.11 -12.95
C THR A 365 8.52 -13.57 -13.12
N SER A 366 8.34 -12.66 -14.08
CA SER A 366 7.03 -12.11 -14.48
C SER A 366 6.36 -12.92 -15.60
N SER A 367 6.68 -14.23 -15.71
CA SER A 367 6.23 -15.08 -16.82
C SER A 367 5.02 -15.95 -16.48
N PHE A 368 4.40 -15.73 -15.32
CA PHE A 368 3.20 -16.45 -14.88
C PHE A 368 1.96 -15.57 -15.04
N THR A 369 0.89 -16.14 -15.60
CA THR A 369 -0.44 -15.53 -15.61
C THR A 369 -1.18 -15.78 -14.28
N GLY A 370 -2.33 -15.15 -14.09
CA GLY A 370 -3.18 -15.35 -12.92
C GLY A 370 -2.71 -14.63 -11.65
N SER A 371 -1.62 -13.88 -11.72
CA SER A 371 -1.03 -13.20 -10.56
C SER A 371 -0.07 -12.07 -10.94
N GLY A 372 0.10 -11.10 -10.05
CA GLY A 372 1.11 -10.04 -10.17
C GLY A 372 2.54 -10.59 -10.23
N GLY A 373 3.42 -9.88 -10.92
CA GLY A 373 4.82 -10.30 -11.13
C GLY A 373 5.68 -10.09 -9.90
N TYR A 374 5.66 -8.88 -9.34
CA TYR A 374 6.51 -8.43 -8.23
C TYR A 374 7.97 -8.85 -8.38
N GLY A 375 8.51 -8.66 -9.60
CA GLY A 375 9.90 -8.95 -9.91
C GLY A 375 10.80 -7.79 -9.48
N ASP A 376 11.94 -8.14 -8.91
CA ASP A 376 12.97 -7.20 -8.51
C ASP A 376 14.32 -7.68 -9.03
N ASP A 377 15.11 -6.77 -9.60
CA ASP A 377 16.44 -7.05 -10.16
C ASP A 377 17.57 -6.62 -9.21
N ASP A 378 17.27 -5.90 -8.13
CA ASP A 378 18.21 -5.54 -7.05
C ASP A 378 17.73 -6.15 -5.72
N LEU A 379 18.52 -7.03 -5.15
CA LEU A 379 18.22 -7.70 -3.88
C LEU A 379 19.13 -7.19 -2.75
N SER A 380 19.83 -6.08 -2.99
CA SER A 380 20.77 -5.52 -2.01
C SER A 380 20.06 -4.80 -0.86
N ASP A 381 18.91 -4.21 -1.15
CA ASP A 381 18.07 -3.49 -0.21
C ASP A 381 17.30 -4.43 0.71
N GLU A 382 16.75 -5.55 0.24
CA GLU A 382 16.16 -6.56 1.12
C GLU A 382 17.23 -7.22 2.01
N ARG A 383 18.43 -7.43 1.48
CA ARG A 383 19.55 -7.94 2.29
C ARG A 383 19.92 -6.95 3.39
N TYR A 384 19.96 -5.65 3.06
CA TYR A 384 20.20 -4.60 4.05
C TYR A 384 19.12 -4.58 5.12
N TRP A 385 17.85 -4.59 4.73
CA TRP A 385 16.72 -4.61 5.65
C TRP A 385 16.73 -5.83 6.56
N ALA A 386 16.85 -7.04 5.99
CA ALA A 386 16.88 -8.28 6.79
C ALA A 386 18.07 -8.32 7.78
N THR A 387 19.25 -7.83 7.34
CA THR A 387 20.42 -7.75 8.22
C THR A 387 20.23 -6.76 9.35
N ALA A 388 19.61 -5.58 9.06
CA ALA A 388 19.28 -4.57 10.06
C ALA A 388 18.29 -5.09 11.12
N GLU A 389 17.24 -5.80 10.67
CA GLU A 389 16.25 -6.40 11.57
C GLU A 389 16.84 -7.48 12.47
N LEU A 390 17.67 -8.35 11.91
CA LEU A 390 18.36 -9.39 12.70
C LEU A 390 19.32 -8.78 13.71
N TRP A 391 20.07 -7.74 13.33
CA TRP A 391 20.92 -7.00 14.28
C TRP A 391 20.11 -6.37 15.39
N ALA A 392 19.07 -5.63 15.04
CA ALA A 392 18.18 -4.97 16.00
C ALA A 392 17.47 -5.96 16.95
N THR A 393 17.24 -7.20 16.52
CA THR A 393 16.56 -8.23 17.29
C THR A 393 17.49 -9.00 18.20
N THR A 394 18.66 -9.40 17.69
CA THR A 394 19.59 -10.32 18.38
C THR A 394 20.69 -9.56 19.13
N GLY A 395 21.09 -8.38 18.69
CA GLY A 395 22.28 -7.67 19.16
C GLY A 395 23.58 -8.33 18.71
N ASP A 396 23.55 -9.38 17.88
CA ASP A 396 24.74 -10.10 17.44
C ASP A 396 25.62 -9.23 16.53
N PRO A 397 26.86 -8.95 16.93
CA PRO A 397 27.75 -8.06 16.18
C PRO A 397 28.10 -8.57 14.77
N ARG A 398 27.89 -9.85 14.48
CA ARG A 398 28.11 -10.40 13.14
C ARG A 398 27.17 -9.77 12.12
N TYR A 399 25.91 -9.48 12.49
CA TYR A 399 24.97 -8.76 11.62
C TYR A 399 25.37 -7.32 11.40
N GLY A 400 25.85 -6.61 12.45
CA GLY A 400 26.39 -5.27 12.30
C GLY A 400 27.58 -5.21 11.36
N ALA A 401 28.54 -6.12 11.52
CA ALA A 401 29.70 -6.23 10.62
C ALA A 401 29.31 -6.59 9.17
N ALA A 402 28.26 -7.41 8.97
CA ALA A 402 27.72 -7.71 7.65
C ALA A 402 27.03 -6.49 7.03
N LEU A 403 26.21 -5.79 7.82
CA LEU A 403 25.48 -4.59 7.40
C LEU A 403 26.41 -3.51 6.85
N HIS A 404 27.52 -3.24 7.52
CA HIS A 404 28.49 -2.20 7.14
C HIS A 404 29.17 -2.47 5.78
N ARG A 405 29.05 -3.69 5.22
CA ARG A 405 29.58 -4.06 3.90
C ARG A 405 28.57 -3.96 2.77
N LEU A 406 27.30 -3.72 3.10
CA LEU A 406 26.23 -3.70 2.10
C LEU A 406 26.17 -2.33 1.39
N PRO A 407 25.91 -2.30 0.07
CA PRO A 407 25.86 -1.04 -0.69
C PRO A 407 24.84 -0.04 -0.14
N ALA A 408 23.69 -0.52 0.36
CA ALA A 408 22.65 0.31 0.93
C ALA A 408 23.04 0.97 2.26
N TYR A 409 24.11 0.48 2.94
CA TYR A 409 24.61 1.13 4.15
C TYR A 409 25.22 2.49 3.83
N GLY A 410 24.59 3.57 4.29
CA GLY A 410 25.03 4.94 4.01
C GLY A 410 24.51 5.52 2.69
N ALA A 411 23.78 4.76 1.90
CA ALA A 411 23.08 5.29 0.72
C ALA A 411 21.99 6.30 1.14
N PRO A 412 21.66 7.30 0.30
CA PRO A 412 20.55 8.22 0.58
C PRO A 412 19.23 7.47 0.79
N VAL A 413 18.50 7.84 1.84
CA VAL A 413 17.19 7.24 2.13
C VAL A 413 16.16 7.78 1.13
N ARG A 414 15.39 6.87 0.57
CA ARG A 414 14.20 7.13 -0.25
C ARG A 414 12.95 6.66 0.48
N GLU A 415 11.78 6.97 -0.07
CA GLU A 415 10.54 6.35 0.39
C GLU A 415 10.54 4.85 0.09
N PRO A 416 10.10 3.99 1.03
CA PRO A 416 10.06 2.56 0.79
C PRO A 416 8.93 2.18 -0.18
N SER A 417 9.16 1.10 -0.92
CA SER A 417 8.16 0.40 -1.74
C SER A 417 8.43 -1.11 -1.65
N TRP A 418 7.61 -1.93 -2.29
CA TRP A 418 7.89 -3.37 -2.36
C TRP A 418 9.19 -3.70 -3.14
N GLY A 419 9.63 -2.82 -4.05
CA GLY A 419 10.84 -2.97 -4.86
C GLY A 419 12.01 -2.08 -4.40
N ASP A 420 11.89 -1.36 -3.29
CA ASP A 420 13.00 -0.66 -2.60
C ASP A 420 12.67 -0.57 -1.11
N VAL A 421 13.20 -1.50 -0.34
CA VAL A 421 12.93 -1.67 1.09
C VAL A 421 14.08 -1.19 1.99
N ALA A 422 15.13 -0.58 1.44
CA ALA A 422 16.29 -0.15 2.23
C ALA A 422 15.92 0.80 3.38
N ALA A 423 14.97 1.72 3.14
CA ALA A 423 14.51 2.65 4.17
C ALA A 423 13.97 1.95 5.43
N LEU A 424 13.35 0.77 5.29
CA LEU A 424 12.80 0.01 6.41
C LEU A 424 13.91 -0.41 7.38
N GLY A 425 15.05 -0.89 6.84
CA GLY A 425 16.24 -1.21 7.63
C GLY A 425 16.79 0.02 8.36
N THR A 426 16.86 1.18 7.70
CA THR A 426 17.32 2.42 8.31
C THR A 426 16.37 2.91 9.41
N ILE A 427 15.05 2.78 9.23
CA ILE A 427 14.04 3.11 10.25
C ILE A 427 14.20 2.20 11.47
N THR A 428 14.41 0.90 11.25
CA THR A 428 14.67 -0.07 12.33
C THR A 428 15.90 0.30 13.14
N LEU A 429 17.02 0.62 12.49
CA LEU A 429 18.26 1.04 13.17
C LEU A 429 18.05 2.33 13.99
N ALA A 430 17.25 3.27 13.48
CA ALA A 430 16.96 4.54 14.16
C ALA A 430 16.16 4.37 15.45
N GLY A 431 15.33 3.31 15.57
CA GLY A 431 14.36 3.09 16.66
C GLY A 431 14.72 1.98 17.65
N ALA A 432 15.50 0.97 17.25
CA ALA A 432 15.74 -0.21 18.08
C ALA A 432 16.71 0.06 19.23
N ALA A 433 16.30 -0.31 20.45
CA ALA A 433 17.09 -0.09 21.66
C ALA A 433 18.36 -0.95 21.76
N THR A 434 18.44 -2.05 21.03
CA THR A 434 19.58 -2.96 21.00
C THR A 434 20.71 -2.49 20.06
N VAL A 435 20.40 -1.53 19.18
CA VAL A 435 21.37 -0.95 18.24
C VAL A 435 22.27 0.04 18.97
N PRO A 436 23.60 0.04 18.74
CA PRO A 436 24.50 1.04 19.34
C PRO A 436 24.04 2.47 19.08
N SER A 437 24.15 3.33 20.10
CA SER A 437 23.64 4.71 20.03
C SER A 437 24.21 5.53 18.87
N ALA A 438 25.46 5.31 18.48
CA ALA A 438 26.09 5.98 17.34
C ALA A 438 25.43 5.58 16.00
N GLU A 439 25.08 4.31 15.83
CA GLU A 439 24.37 3.82 14.65
C GLU A 439 22.93 4.35 14.59
N ALA A 440 22.24 4.32 15.73
CA ALA A 440 20.90 4.89 15.83
C ALA A 440 20.90 6.39 15.50
N ALA A 441 21.89 7.15 16.01
CA ALA A 441 22.03 8.57 15.72
C ALA A 441 22.30 8.82 14.22
N ARG A 442 23.19 8.01 13.61
CA ARG A 442 23.45 8.06 12.17
C ARG A 442 22.18 7.79 11.35
N ALA A 443 21.46 6.72 11.66
CA ALA A 443 20.23 6.37 10.96
C ALA A 443 19.15 7.46 11.07
N ARG A 444 19.00 8.06 12.27
CA ARG A 444 18.10 9.22 12.48
C ARG A 444 18.51 10.42 11.63
N ALA A 445 19.80 10.75 11.56
CA ALA A 445 20.30 11.84 10.73
C ALA A 445 19.99 11.61 9.24
N MET A 446 20.14 10.38 8.74
CA MET A 446 19.81 10.03 7.36
C MET A 446 18.31 10.19 7.06
N LEU A 447 17.43 9.76 7.97
CA LEU A 447 15.98 9.95 7.84
C LEU A 447 15.59 11.43 7.88
N VAL A 448 16.22 12.23 8.73
CA VAL A 448 15.99 13.69 8.80
C VAL A 448 16.46 14.36 7.50
N THR A 449 17.59 13.96 6.95
CA THR A 449 18.09 14.47 5.65
C THR A 449 17.09 14.13 4.51
N ALA A 450 16.55 12.92 4.47
CA ALA A 450 15.52 12.54 3.50
C ALA A 450 14.24 13.38 3.67
N ALA A 451 13.80 13.59 4.91
CA ALA A 451 12.64 14.41 5.23
C ALA A 451 12.83 15.88 4.79
N ASP A 452 14.02 16.47 4.98
CA ASP A 452 14.34 17.81 4.46
C ASP A 452 14.28 17.86 2.93
N GLY A 453 14.74 16.80 2.24
CA GLY A 453 14.60 16.65 0.80
C GLY A 453 13.13 16.63 0.34
N PHE A 454 12.28 15.89 1.04
CA PHE A 454 10.84 15.83 0.74
C PHE A 454 10.15 17.17 0.96
N LEU A 455 10.51 17.93 2.00
CA LEU A 455 9.98 19.28 2.21
C LEU A 455 10.47 20.27 1.12
N ALA A 456 11.70 20.10 0.62
CA ALA A 456 12.19 20.90 -0.51
C ALA A 456 11.41 20.57 -1.80
N GLU A 457 10.99 19.31 -2.01
CA GLU A 457 10.08 18.95 -3.09
C GLU A 457 8.67 19.53 -2.89
N GLU A 458 8.12 19.49 -1.65
CA GLU A 458 6.83 20.13 -1.32
C GLU A 458 6.82 21.60 -1.73
N ALA A 459 7.91 22.32 -1.48
CA ALA A 459 8.02 23.73 -1.82
C ALA A 459 7.95 24.01 -3.33
N ARG A 460 8.32 23.04 -4.17
CA ARG A 460 8.27 23.14 -5.65
C ARG A 460 6.96 22.62 -6.26
N SER A 461 6.18 21.82 -5.52
CA SER A 461 4.91 21.27 -5.98
C SER A 461 3.81 22.33 -5.93
N GLY A 462 3.03 22.47 -7.00
CA GLY A 462 1.88 23.38 -7.06
C GLY A 462 0.86 23.08 -5.95
N TYR A 463 0.55 21.83 -5.73
CA TYR A 463 -0.39 21.35 -4.70
C TYR A 463 0.26 21.15 -3.31
N ARG A 464 1.54 21.55 -3.15
CA ARG A 464 2.27 21.45 -1.88
C ARG A 464 2.21 20.06 -1.28
N ILE A 465 2.64 19.07 -2.05
CA ILE A 465 2.82 17.70 -1.60
C ILE A 465 4.32 17.37 -1.55
N PRO A 466 4.77 16.52 -0.63
CA PRO A 466 6.19 16.15 -0.55
C PRO A 466 6.60 15.16 -1.66
N TYR A 467 6.15 15.41 -2.90
CA TYR A 467 6.38 14.57 -4.06
C TYR A 467 6.26 15.40 -5.35
N ALA A 468 7.35 16.04 -5.76
CA ALA A 468 7.41 16.86 -6.97
C ALA A 468 7.94 16.04 -8.16
N THR A 469 7.03 15.46 -8.93
CA THR A 469 7.36 14.65 -10.12
C THR A 469 6.36 14.87 -11.25
N LEU A 470 6.78 14.56 -12.47
CA LEU A 470 5.90 14.41 -13.63
C LEU A 470 5.66 12.92 -13.98
N ALA A 471 6.31 12.00 -13.27
CA ALA A 471 6.24 10.56 -13.48
C ALA A 471 5.55 9.87 -12.27
N TYR A 472 4.24 9.97 -12.22
CA TYR A 472 3.44 9.31 -11.17
C TYR A 472 3.40 7.80 -11.43
N PRO A 473 3.92 6.96 -10.52
CA PRO A 473 3.92 5.51 -10.67
C PRO A 473 2.56 4.90 -10.31
N TRP A 474 2.38 3.63 -10.65
CA TRP A 474 1.29 2.82 -10.11
C TRP A 474 1.43 2.75 -8.59
N GLY A 475 0.39 3.12 -7.83
CA GLY A 475 0.43 3.23 -6.37
C GLY A 475 1.01 4.55 -5.84
N SER A 476 0.97 5.65 -6.62
CA SER A 476 1.55 6.94 -6.25
C SER A 476 1.06 7.51 -4.91
N ASN A 477 -0.19 7.23 -4.50
CA ASN A 477 -0.69 7.63 -3.18
C ASN A 477 0.09 6.96 -2.04
N ALA A 478 0.50 5.71 -2.21
CA ALA A 478 1.36 5.03 -1.24
C ALA A 478 2.76 5.64 -1.18
N THR A 479 3.33 6.04 -2.33
CA THR A 479 4.61 6.78 -2.39
C THR A 479 4.53 8.05 -1.54
N ILE A 480 3.47 8.84 -1.71
CA ILE A 480 3.24 10.07 -0.93
C ILE A 480 3.11 9.76 0.57
N LEU A 481 2.36 8.72 0.94
CA LEU A 481 2.15 8.33 2.34
C LEU A 481 3.40 7.71 2.99
N ASN A 482 4.22 6.97 2.25
CA ASN A 482 5.52 6.48 2.74
C ASN A 482 6.49 7.62 3.02
N ARG A 483 6.47 8.70 2.22
CA ARG A 483 7.20 9.94 2.53
C ARG A 483 6.63 10.62 3.78
N ALA A 484 5.30 10.65 3.93
CA ALA A 484 4.66 11.17 5.14
C ALA A 484 5.03 10.38 6.40
N MET A 485 5.22 9.06 6.30
CA MET A 485 5.72 8.22 7.39
C MET A 485 7.14 8.65 7.80
N ILE A 486 8.07 8.86 6.86
CA ILE A 486 9.42 9.34 7.14
C ILE A 486 9.39 10.75 7.74
N LEU A 487 8.52 11.65 7.24
CA LEU A 487 8.30 12.98 7.83
C LEU A 487 7.78 12.87 9.28
N GLY A 488 6.82 11.99 9.56
CA GLY A 488 6.34 11.74 10.92
C GLY A 488 7.44 11.24 11.86
N LEU A 489 8.31 10.34 11.38
CA LEU A 489 9.48 9.88 12.15
C LEU A 489 10.49 11.01 12.39
N ALA A 490 10.78 11.84 11.38
CA ALA A 490 11.67 13.00 11.53
C ALA A 490 11.11 14.01 12.55
N HIS A 491 9.78 14.24 12.57
CA HIS A 491 9.13 15.03 13.63
C HIS A 491 9.42 14.44 15.01
N ARG A 492 9.23 13.14 15.18
CA ARG A 492 9.46 12.45 16.47
C ARG A 492 10.92 12.54 16.95
N PHE A 493 11.88 12.48 16.03
CA PHE A 493 13.29 12.56 16.37
C PHE A 493 13.76 13.97 16.72
N THR A 494 13.12 15.02 16.17
CA THR A 494 13.59 16.40 16.24
C THR A 494 12.66 17.34 16.99
N GLY A 495 11.38 17.01 17.13
CA GLY A 495 10.33 17.93 17.62
C GLY A 495 9.98 19.06 16.65
N ALA A 496 10.57 19.11 15.45
CA ALA A 496 10.37 20.22 14.52
C ALA A 496 9.03 20.11 13.76
N ALA A 497 8.12 21.03 14.05
CA ALA A 497 6.74 21.04 13.52
C ALA A 497 6.66 21.00 11.98
N ARG A 498 7.69 21.51 11.25
CA ARG A 498 7.72 21.48 9.78
C ARG A 498 7.55 20.07 9.19
N TYR A 499 8.04 19.04 9.88
CA TYR A 499 7.92 17.66 9.42
C TYR A 499 6.50 17.12 9.63
N ARG A 500 5.88 17.44 10.77
CA ARG A 500 4.45 17.13 10.99
C ARG A 500 3.57 17.82 9.96
N ASP A 501 3.82 19.10 9.69
CA ASP A 501 3.10 19.85 8.66
C ASP A 501 3.24 19.23 7.27
N GLY A 502 4.42 18.70 6.89
CA GLY A 502 4.63 17.98 5.63
C GLY A 502 3.84 16.67 5.55
N ALA A 503 3.75 15.94 6.67
CA ALA A 503 2.89 14.74 6.75
C ALA A 503 1.40 15.08 6.62
N VAL A 504 0.95 16.20 7.21
CA VAL A 504 -0.41 16.75 7.03
C VAL A 504 -0.64 17.13 5.58
N ASP A 505 0.29 17.81 4.92
CA ASP A 505 0.15 18.22 3.53
C ASP A 505 0.04 17.01 2.58
N ALA A 506 0.74 15.91 2.85
CA ALA A 506 0.59 14.64 2.13
C ALA A 506 -0.82 14.05 2.31
N MET A 507 -1.33 14.01 3.54
CA MET A 507 -2.66 13.48 3.85
C MET A 507 -3.76 14.39 3.27
N ASP A 508 -3.58 15.70 3.29
CA ASP A 508 -4.51 16.66 2.67
C ASP A 508 -4.69 16.40 1.17
N TYR A 509 -3.59 16.08 0.46
CA TYR A 509 -3.66 15.70 -0.95
C TYR A 509 -4.48 14.43 -1.17
N VAL A 510 -4.21 13.39 -0.40
CA VAL A 510 -4.92 12.12 -0.49
C VAL A 510 -6.42 12.28 -0.19
N LEU A 511 -6.78 13.21 0.69
CA LEU A 511 -8.15 13.45 1.14
C LEU A 511 -8.87 14.60 0.41
N GLY A 512 -8.34 15.09 -0.72
CA GLY A 512 -9.08 15.98 -1.60
C GLY A 512 -8.38 17.28 -2.05
N ARG A 513 -7.29 17.70 -1.42
CA ARG A 513 -6.50 18.84 -1.90
C ARG A 513 -5.64 18.47 -3.11
N ASN A 514 -6.28 18.00 -4.16
CA ASN A 514 -5.66 17.55 -5.41
C ASN A 514 -6.43 18.09 -6.64
N PRO A 515 -5.85 17.99 -7.86
CA PRO A 515 -6.46 18.55 -9.07
C PRO A 515 -7.85 18.01 -9.40
N LEU A 516 -8.21 16.83 -8.88
CA LEU A 516 -9.50 16.20 -9.12
C LEU A 516 -10.55 16.52 -8.06
N ASP A 517 -10.20 17.25 -6.98
CA ASP A 517 -11.07 17.44 -5.80
C ASP A 517 -11.59 16.11 -5.28
N GLN A 518 -10.75 15.06 -5.30
CA GLN A 518 -11.10 13.68 -5.03
C GLN A 518 -10.48 13.18 -3.74
N SER A 519 -11.27 12.66 -2.80
CA SER A 519 -10.73 11.83 -1.73
C SER A 519 -10.44 10.44 -2.30
N TYR A 520 -9.18 10.03 -2.29
CA TYR A 520 -8.77 8.69 -2.74
C TYR A 520 -9.06 7.60 -1.71
N VAL A 521 -9.72 7.95 -0.61
CA VAL A 521 -10.11 7.03 0.46
C VAL A 521 -11.62 6.82 0.45
N SER A 522 -12.05 5.56 0.48
CA SER A 522 -13.48 5.22 0.54
C SER A 522 -14.12 5.64 1.87
N GLY A 523 -15.36 6.13 1.83
CA GLY A 523 -16.12 6.53 3.00
C GLY A 523 -15.68 7.82 3.69
N PHE A 524 -14.61 8.49 3.22
CA PHE A 524 -14.08 9.72 3.79
C PHE A 524 -14.07 10.86 2.77
N GLY A 525 -14.65 12.00 3.16
CA GLY A 525 -14.80 13.16 2.29
C GLY A 525 -16.12 13.20 1.53
N ALA A 526 -16.36 14.31 0.83
CA ALA A 526 -17.57 14.53 0.04
C ALA A 526 -17.55 13.80 -1.32
N ARG A 527 -16.35 13.51 -1.83
CA ARG A 527 -16.12 12.75 -3.06
C ARG A 527 -15.18 11.59 -2.78
N PRO A 528 -15.62 10.59 -2.00
CA PRO A 528 -14.79 9.44 -1.65
C PRO A 528 -14.63 8.49 -2.83
N LEU A 529 -13.60 7.64 -2.79
CA LEU A 529 -13.45 6.46 -3.64
C LEU A 529 -14.71 5.58 -3.58
N ARG A 530 -15.23 5.15 -4.72
CA ARG A 530 -16.47 4.35 -4.82
C ARG A 530 -16.31 3.03 -5.57
N ASN A 531 -15.49 3.00 -6.61
CA ASN A 531 -15.41 1.90 -7.58
C ASN A 531 -13.96 1.41 -7.76
N PRO A 532 -13.28 0.93 -6.69
CA PRO A 532 -11.93 0.42 -6.83
C PRO A 532 -11.93 -0.83 -7.72
N HIS A 533 -10.79 -1.09 -8.36
CA HIS A 533 -10.57 -2.37 -9.01
C HIS A 533 -10.41 -3.46 -7.95
N HIS A 534 -11.47 -4.22 -7.71
CA HIS A 534 -11.49 -5.29 -6.72
C HIS A 534 -12.59 -6.31 -7.04
N ARG A 535 -12.29 -7.59 -6.95
CA ARG A 535 -13.21 -8.66 -7.36
C ARG A 535 -14.47 -8.77 -6.51
N PHE A 536 -14.41 -8.46 -5.22
CA PHE A 536 -15.56 -8.53 -4.33
C PHE A 536 -16.25 -7.17 -4.13
N TRP A 537 -15.51 -6.05 -4.05
CA TRP A 537 -16.10 -4.71 -3.92
C TRP A 537 -16.47 -4.14 -5.30
N ALA A 538 -17.34 -4.86 -5.99
CA ALA A 538 -17.57 -4.73 -7.42
C ALA A 538 -18.97 -4.22 -7.77
N ARG A 539 -19.58 -3.40 -6.90
CA ARG A 539 -20.95 -2.88 -7.07
C ARG A 539 -21.19 -2.20 -8.43
N GLN A 540 -20.18 -1.61 -9.02
CA GLN A 540 -20.29 -0.99 -10.35
C GLN A 540 -20.58 -2.00 -11.46
N MET A 541 -20.16 -3.26 -11.29
CA MET A 541 -20.41 -4.33 -12.27
C MET A 541 -21.61 -5.20 -11.89
N ASP A 542 -21.83 -5.41 -10.61
CA ASP A 542 -22.91 -6.22 -10.06
C ASP A 542 -23.51 -5.54 -8.84
N ALA A 543 -24.74 -5.04 -8.97
CA ALA A 543 -25.43 -4.31 -7.90
C ALA A 543 -25.71 -5.17 -6.64
N SER A 544 -25.63 -6.50 -6.74
CA SER A 544 -25.73 -7.42 -5.59
C SER A 544 -24.47 -7.49 -4.75
N LEU A 545 -23.34 -6.97 -5.27
CA LEU A 545 -22.08 -6.88 -4.58
C LEU A 545 -21.92 -5.54 -3.85
N PRO A 546 -21.13 -5.48 -2.77
CA PRO A 546 -20.87 -4.21 -2.09
C PRO A 546 -19.92 -3.33 -2.88
N GLY A 547 -19.96 -2.02 -2.60
CA GLY A 547 -18.81 -1.11 -2.80
C GLY A 547 -17.76 -1.33 -1.71
N PRO A 548 -16.64 -0.60 -1.76
CA PRO A 548 -15.56 -0.74 -0.76
C PRO A 548 -16.05 -0.34 0.63
N PRO A 549 -15.55 -1.00 1.70
CA PRO A 549 -15.76 -0.52 3.06
C PRO A 549 -15.04 0.82 3.25
N PRO A 550 -15.39 1.61 4.29
CA PRO A 550 -14.64 2.83 4.61
C PRO A 550 -13.17 2.54 4.90
N GLY A 551 -12.27 3.46 4.54
CA GLY A 551 -10.85 3.38 4.84
C GLY A 551 -9.98 2.68 3.79
N VAL A 552 -10.53 2.33 2.63
CA VAL A 552 -9.77 1.73 1.52
C VAL A 552 -9.13 2.83 0.66
N LEU A 553 -7.82 2.72 0.45
CA LEU A 553 -7.04 3.65 -0.38
C LEU A 553 -6.89 3.14 -1.81
N SER A 554 -7.24 4.00 -2.79
CA SER A 554 -6.87 3.81 -4.19
C SER A 554 -5.38 4.03 -4.43
N GLY A 555 -4.78 3.30 -5.37
CA GLY A 555 -3.40 3.51 -5.82
C GLY A 555 -3.11 4.94 -6.25
N GLY A 556 -4.09 5.65 -6.79
CA GLY A 556 -3.98 7.06 -7.16
C GLY A 556 -3.49 7.30 -8.59
N PRO A 557 -3.20 8.56 -8.94
CA PRO A 557 -2.77 8.92 -10.28
C PRO A 557 -1.57 8.10 -10.76
N ASN A 558 -1.62 7.67 -12.02
CA ASN A 558 -0.54 6.92 -12.67
C ASN A 558 -0.34 7.46 -14.09
N SER A 559 0.83 8.03 -14.36
CA SER A 559 1.20 8.56 -15.68
C SER A 559 2.29 7.74 -16.39
N THR A 560 2.81 6.68 -15.74
CA THR A 560 3.93 5.87 -16.25
C THR A 560 3.51 4.48 -16.71
N ALA A 561 2.83 3.71 -15.88
CA ALA A 561 2.46 2.32 -16.12
C ALA A 561 0.97 2.18 -16.46
N MET A 562 0.53 2.83 -17.53
CA MET A 562 -0.87 2.91 -17.96
C MET A 562 -1.27 1.69 -18.79
N ALA A 563 -1.39 0.52 -18.12
CA ALA A 563 -1.51 -0.80 -18.76
C ALA A 563 -2.96 -1.24 -19.07
N ASP A 564 -3.98 -0.69 -18.38
CA ASP A 564 -5.36 -1.06 -18.63
C ASP A 564 -6.01 -0.24 -19.75
N PRO A 565 -7.14 -0.70 -20.33
CA PRO A 565 -7.80 0.00 -21.44
C PRO A 565 -8.32 1.41 -21.10
N VAL A 566 -8.62 1.70 -19.82
CA VAL A 566 -9.03 3.05 -19.37
C VAL A 566 -7.81 3.96 -19.33
N ALA A 567 -6.75 3.51 -18.65
CA ALA A 567 -5.50 4.23 -18.55
C ALA A 567 -4.87 4.47 -19.93
N ALA A 568 -4.88 3.48 -20.81
CA ALA A 568 -4.34 3.60 -22.17
C ALA A 568 -5.00 4.74 -22.97
N ARG A 569 -6.32 4.98 -22.80
CA ARG A 569 -7.02 6.10 -23.43
C ARG A 569 -6.64 7.46 -22.83
N MET A 570 -6.19 7.50 -21.59
CA MET A 570 -5.77 8.73 -20.91
C MET A 570 -4.30 9.08 -21.18
N LYS A 571 -3.52 8.10 -21.64
CA LYS A 571 -2.07 8.26 -21.88
C LYS A 571 -1.79 9.41 -22.87
N GLY A 572 -1.02 10.40 -22.42
CA GLY A 572 -0.71 11.60 -23.20
C GLY A 572 -1.83 12.65 -23.28
N HIS A 573 -3.00 12.39 -22.67
CA HIS A 573 -4.16 13.28 -22.66
C HIS A 573 -4.54 13.81 -21.28
N CYS A 574 -3.82 13.44 -20.23
CA CYS A 574 -4.02 13.93 -18.88
C CYS A 574 -2.72 14.47 -18.30
N ALA A 575 -2.81 15.55 -17.52
CA ALA A 575 -1.70 15.97 -16.67
C ALA A 575 -1.42 14.88 -15.62
N PRO A 576 -0.17 14.65 -15.20
CA PRO A 576 0.20 13.51 -14.33
C PRO A 576 -0.70 13.28 -13.13
N GLN A 577 -1.04 14.31 -12.37
CA GLN A 577 -1.93 14.22 -11.20
C GLN A 577 -3.43 14.06 -11.56
N ARG A 578 -3.78 14.13 -12.83
CA ARG A 578 -5.15 13.93 -13.34
C ARG A 578 -5.34 12.57 -14.02
N CYS A 579 -4.27 11.80 -14.20
CA CYS A 579 -4.33 10.46 -14.79
C CYS A 579 -4.90 9.45 -13.78
N TRP A 580 -6.18 9.59 -13.45
CA TRP A 580 -6.91 8.73 -12.53
C TRP A 580 -8.41 8.74 -12.87
N GLN A 581 -9.08 7.63 -12.64
CA GLN A 581 -10.54 7.51 -12.84
C GLN A 581 -11.12 6.53 -11.81
N ASP A 582 -12.22 6.92 -11.16
CA ASP A 582 -12.98 6.04 -10.24
C ASP A 582 -13.82 5.04 -11.04
N ALA A 583 -13.17 4.02 -11.57
CA ALA A 583 -13.80 2.97 -12.36
C ALA A 583 -13.16 1.62 -12.06
N ILE A 584 -13.99 0.61 -11.84
CA ILE A 584 -13.53 -0.73 -11.48
C ILE A 584 -12.66 -1.40 -12.56
N THR A 585 -12.81 -1.00 -13.82
CA THR A 585 -12.01 -1.52 -14.94
C THR A 585 -10.65 -0.83 -15.10
N ALA A 586 -10.39 0.23 -14.33
CA ALA A 586 -9.17 1.03 -14.38
C ALA A 586 -8.12 0.50 -13.38
N TYR A 587 -7.66 -0.77 -13.53
CA TYR A 587 -6.79 -1.38 -12.54
C TYR A 587 -5.46 -0.65 -12.35
N ALA A 588 -4.85 -0.13 -13.40
CA ALA A 588 -3.59 0.61 -13.27
C ALA A 588 -3.73 1.99 -12.58
N LEU A 589 -4.96 2.49 -12.42
CA LEU A 589 -5.26 3.81 -11.84
C LEU A 589 -5.96 3.70 -10.50
N ASN A 590 -6.82 2.68 -10.31
CA ASN A 590 -7.80 2.62 -9.22
C ASN A 590 -7.79 1.29 -8.46
N GLU A 591 -6.73 0.53 -8.55
CA GLU A 591 -6.54 -0.65 -7.71
C GLU A 591 -6.32 -0.27 -6.25
N VAL A 592 -6.48 -1.23 -5.36
CA VAL A 592 -6.17 -1.14 -3.93
C VAL A 592 -5.19 -2.25 -3.59
N ALA A 593 -4.31 -2.05 -2.61
CA ALA A 593 -3.37 -3.08 -2.17
C ALA A 593 -3.00 -2.92 -0.69
N ILE A 594 -2.59 -4.03 -0.06
CA ILE A 594 -2.23 -4.05 1.37
C ILE A 594 -1.06 -3.14 1.68
N ASN A 595 -0.03 -3.13 0.83
CA ASN A 595 1.16 -2.28 0.99
C ASN A 595 0.90 -0.78 0.77
N TRP A 596 -0.24 -0.41 0.17
CA TRP A 596 -0.68 0.99 0.04
C TRP A 596 -1.53 1.42 1.23
N ASN A 597 -2.34 0.52 1.76
CA ASN A 597 -3.20 0.79 2.91
C ASN A 597 -2.43 0.80 4.23
N ALA A 598 -1.30 0.10 4.32
CA ALA A 598 -0.44 0.10 5.50
C ALA A 598 0.12 1.50 5.86
N PRO A 599 0.72 2.28 4.95
CA PRO A 599 1.12 3.64 5.26
C PRO A 599 -0.06 4.59 5.49
N LEU A 600 -1.25 4.37 4.90
CA LEU A 600 -2.45 5.12 5.25
C LEU A 600 -2.80 4.93 6.74
N LEU A 601 -2.84 3.67 7.19
CA LEU A 601 -3.07 3.33 8.60
C LEU A 601 -2.02 3.99 9.51
N TRP A 602 -0.75 3.87 9.15
CA TRP A 602 0.36 4.41 9.95
C TRP A 602 0.27 5.94 10.10
N VAL A 603 0.07 6.66 8.98
CA VAL A 603 0.01 8.14 8.98
C VAL A 603 -1.28 8.64 9.65
N ALA A 604 -2.43 8.00 9.40
CA ALA A 604 -3.68 8.36 10.06
C ALA A 604 -3.58 8.19 11.60
N SER A 605 -2.97 7.07 12.06
CA SER A 605 -2.72 6.84 13.49
C SER A 605 -1.74 7.85 14.07
N TYR A 606 -0.67 8.20 13.32
CA TYR A 606 0.29 9.23 13.75
C TYR A 606 -0.40 10.59 13.95
N LEU A 607 -1.22 11.02 13.00
CA LEU A 607 -1.94 12.30 13.08
C LEU A 607 -3.05 12.29 14.13
N ALA A 608 -3.63 11.14 14.45
CA ALA A 608 -4.61 10.99 15.53
C ALA A 608 -3.95 11.07 16.92
N ASP A 609 -2.74 10.53 17.09
CA ASP A 609 -2.00 10.53 18.36
C ASP A 609 -1.42 11.90 18.71
N ASP A 610 -1.06 12.70 17.70
CA ASP A 610 -0.40 14.01 17.85
C ASP A 610 -1.41 15.18 17.83
N ALA A 611 -2.72 14.90 17.84
CA ALA A 611 -3.82 15.88 17.81
C ALA A 611 -4.18 16.46 19.19
#